data_3cc374f91c19f562c3c80dbdfc522a2a
#
_entry.id   3cc374f91c19f562c3c80dbdfc522a2a
#
_cell.length_a   1.000
_cell.length_b   1.000
_cell.length_c   1.000
_cell.angle_alpha   90.00
_cell.angle_beta   90.00
_cell.angle_gamma   90.00
#
_symmetry.space_group_name_H-M   'P 1'
#
loop_
_entity.id
_entity.type
_entity.pdbx_description
1 polymer ?
#
loop_
_entity_poly.entity_id
_entity_poly.type
_entity_poly.pdbx_seq_one_letter_code
_entity_poly.pdbx_strand_id
1 'polypeptide(L)'
;MADEMASNEAALHRLDRTLTWQGFRELLPISLFVIVFGAAFGLAATQAGLSDASIVIMSTLVFAGAAQFASLELWGPHIPLFTLVLTVFAINARHLLMGATLYPWLQSLQPAKRYGVMLVVSDANWAMAMQAFSQGRPGLGLLLGGGIALWSFWVLGTWLGLYFGNVVSDPASLGLDMVMGCFLLAMVVGGEKNLRMLVIWAVAAGASLLAYRYLPENSHVVVGAIAGGLVGLFWGSRDHEY
;
A
#
# COMPACT_ATOMS: atom_id res chain seq x y z
N MET A 1 36.32 -17.31 -9.92
CA MET A 1 34.92 -17.59 -10.35
C MET A 1 34.01 -17.95 -9.18
N ALA A 2 34.28 -18.97 -8.36
CA ALA A 2 33.46 -19.30 -7.18
C ALA A 2 33.47 -18.19 -6.11
N ASP A 3 34.63 -17.61 -5.80
CA ASP A 3 34.77 -16.51 -4.86
C ASP A 3 34.13 -15.20 -5.34
N GLU A 4 34.16 -14.93 -6.64
CA GLU A 4 33.46 -13.77 -7.24
C GLU A 4 31.93 -13.95 -7.20
N MET A 5 31.43 -15.16 -7.45
CA MET A 5 30.00 -15.46 -7.34
C MET A 5 29.53 -15.31 -5.89
N ALA A 6 30.27 -15.83 -4.91
CA ALA A 6 29.94 -15.70 -3.50
C ALA A 6 30.01 -14.22 -3.03
N SER A 7 30.96 -13.44 -3.53
CA SER A 7 31.08 -12.00 -3.25
C SER A 7 29.88 -11.21 -3.85
N ASN A 8 29.44 -11.61 -5.04
CA ASN A 8 28.32 -10.94 -5.72
C ASN A 8 26.96 -11.30 -5.05
N GLU A 9 26.78 -12.56 -4.64
CA GLU A 9 25.62 -12.97 -3.85
C GLU A 9 25.58 -12.26 -2.49
N ALA A 10 26.71 -12.15 -1.79
CA ALA A 10 26.78 -11.39 -0.53
C ALA A 10 26.45 -9.89 -0.73
N ALA A 11 26.77 -9.32 -1.89
CA ALA A 11 26.45 -7.93 -2.22
C ALA A 11 24.94 -7.72 -2.40
N LEU A 12 24.22 -8.69 -2.97
CA LEU A 12 22.76 -8.62 -3.17
C LEU A 12 21.99 -8.46 -1.84
N HIS A 13 22.56 -8.97 -0.75
CA HIS A 13 21.93 -9.00 0.57
C HIS A 13 22.37 -7.83 1.48
N ARG A 14 23.13 -6.87 0.98
CA ARG A 14 23.62 -5.75 1.81
C ARG A 14 22.64 -4.58 1.81
N LEU A 15 22.38 -4.06 3.02
CA LEU A 15 21.84 -2.74 3.22
C LEU A 15 22.99 -1.73 3.07
N ASP A 16 23.10 -1.13 1.89
CA ASP A 16 24.12 -0.12 1.61
C ASP A 16 23.51 1.28 1.70
N ARG A 17 24.23 2.18 2.35
CA ARG A 17 23.81 3.57 2.55
C ARG A 17 23.70 4.33 1.22
N THR A 18 24.57 4.04 0.27
CA THR A 18 24.56 4.68 -1.06
C THR A 18 23.30 4.27 -1.83
N LEU A 19 22.97 2.98 -1.82
CA LEU A 19 21.75 2.47 -2.45
C LEU A 19 20.48 2.95 -1.73
N THR A 20 20.52 3.11 -0.40
CA THR A 20 19.41 3.70 0.35
C THR A 20 19.17 5.15 -0.10
N TRP A 21 20.21 5.92 -0.26
CA TRP A 21 20.10 7.29 -0.77
C TRP A 21 19.63 7.32 -2.23
N GLN A 22 20.10 6.39 -3.04
CA GLN A 22 19.66 6.25 -4.44
C GLN A 22 18.16 5.92 -4.48
N GLY A 23 17.69 4.92 -3.72
CA GLY A 23 16.28 4.56 -3.66
C GLY A 23 15.39 5.71 -3.17
N PHE A 24 15.86 6.49 -2.20
CA PHE A 24 15.18 7.70 -1.76
C PHE A 24 15.00 8.70 -2.91
N ARG A 25 16.07 8.96 -3.68
CA ARG A 25 16.02 9.89 -4.80
C ARG A 25 15.18 9.39 -5.98
N GLU A 26 15.24 8.11 -6.29
CA GLU A 26 14.48 7.51 -7.39
C GLU A 26 12.95 7.59 -7.16
N LEU A 27 12.51 7.49 -5.89
CA LEU A 27 11.09 7.60 -5.56
C LEU A 27 10.63 9.03 -5.18
N LEU A 28 11.52 10.02 -5.19
CA LEU A 28 11.13 11.41 -4.95
C LEU A 28 9.98 11.90 -5.85
N PRO A 29 9.98 11.66 -7.18
CA PRO A 29 8.89 12.13 -8.04
C PRO A 29 7.53 11.54 -7.62
N ILE A 30 7.48 10.26 -7.32
CA ILE A 30 6.25 9.60 -6.83
C ILE A 30 5.88 10.12 -5.45
N SER A 31 6.86 10.36 -4.59
CA SER A 31 6.64 10.87 -3.23
C SER A 31 5.97 12.25 -3.22
N LEU A 32 6.21 13.10 -4.22
CA LEU A 32 5.52 14.39 -4.36
C LEU A 32 4.00 14.21 -4.55
N PHE A 33 3.56 13.20 -5.31
CA PHE A 33 2.13 12.86 -5.41
C PHE A 33 1.59 12.30 -4.10
N VAL A 34 2.41 11.59 -3.34
CA VAL A 34 2.04 11.04 -2.03
C VAL A 34 1.75 12.15 -1.01
N ILE A 35 2.37 13.34 -1.12
CA ILE A 35 2.01 14.50 -0.28
C ILE A 35 0.53 14.86 -0.46
N VAL A 36 0.08 14.98 -1.70
CA VAL A 36 -1.31 15.37 -1.99
C VAL A 36 -2.28 14.35 -1.43
N PHE A 37 -1.93 13.08 -1.58
CA PHE A 37 -2.74 11.98 -1.07
C PHE A 37 -2.75 11.92 0.47
N GLY A 38 -1.60 12.15 1.11
CA GLY A 38 -1.49 12.28 2.57
C GLY A 38 -2.26 13.50 3.10
N ALA A 39 -2.23 14.63 2.37
CA ALA A 39 -2.99 15.82 2.75
C ALA A 39 -4.51 15.58 2.67
N ALA A 40 -4.97 14.88 1.63
CA ALA A 40 -6.37 14.47 1.54
C ALA A 40 -6.78 13.55 2.71
N PHE A 41 -5.90 12.62 3.13
CA PHE A 41 -6.14 11.80 4.31
C PHE A 41 -6.21 12.63 5.59
N GLY A 42 -5.25 13.52 5.83
CA GLY A 42 -5.22 14.38 7.02
C GLY A 42 -6.49 15.23 7.14
N LEU A 43 -6.93 15.82 6.03
CA LEU A 43 -8.17 16.57 5.95
C LEU A 43 -9.41 15.71 6.23
N ALA A 44 -9.55 14.57 5.54
CA ALA A 44 -10.69 13.67 5.72
C ALA A 44 -10.77 13.13 7.15
N ALA A 45 -9.62 12.79 7.76
CA ALA A 45 -9.56 12.32 9.14
C ALA A 45 -9.98 13.40 10.15
N THR A 46 -9.60 14.66 9.93
CA THR A 46 -10.06 15.80 10.74
C THR A 46 -11.57 15.95 10.66
N GLN A 47 -12.14 15.84 9.47
CA GLN A 47 -13.59 15.92 9.25
C GLN A 47 -14.36 14.74 9.84
N ALA A 48 -13.76 13.57 9.85
CA ALA A 48 -14.30 12.41 10.54
C ALA A 48 -14.24 12.52 12.08
N GLY A 49 -13.70 13.63 12.60
CA GLY A 49 -13.65 13.92 14.04
C GLY A 49 -12.52 13.21 14.78
N LEU A 50 -11.49 12.74 14.10
CA LEU A 50 -10.30 12.17 14.75
C LEU A 50 -9.49 13.30 15.41
N SER A 51 -8.87 13.00 16.57
CA SER A 51 -7.94 13.95 17.19
C SER A 51 -6.66 14.07 16.38
N ASP A 52 -6.03 15.26 16.41
CA ASP A 52 -4.77 15.54 15.71
C ASP A 52 -3.69 14.52 16.03
N ALA A 53 -3.58 14.15 17.31
CA ALA A 53 -2.62 13.13 17.75
C ALA A 53 -2.92 11.75 17.12
N SER A 54 -4.18 11.35 17.07
CA SER A 54 -4.59 10.09 16.44
C SER A 54 -4.25 10.04 14.94
N ILE A 55 -4.50 11.14 14.23
CA ILE A 55 -4.21 11.28 12.80
C ILE A 55 -2.71 11.12 12.52
N VAL A 56 -1.88 11.86 13.29
CA VAL A 56 -0.42 11.81 13.12
C VAL A 56 0.15 10.44 13.50
N ILE A 57 -0.29 9.87 14.63
CA ILE A 57 0.15 8.53 15.07
C ILE A 57 -0.25 7.47 14.04
N MET A 58 -1.48 7.53 13.54
CA MET A 58 -1.98 6.61 12.52
C MET A 58 -1.12 6.68 11.24
N SER A 59 -0.82 7.86 10.73
CA SER A 59 0.02 8.01 9.54
C SER A 59 1.48 7.62 9.76
N THR A 60 2.01 7.85 10.95
CA THR A 60 3.41 7.55 11.27
C THR A 60 3.64 6.06 11.47
N LEU A 61 2.73 5.37 12.16
CA LEU A 61 2.91 3.98 12.57
C LEU A 61 2.30 2.96 11.61
N VAL A 62 1.24 3.32 10.87
CA VAL A 62 0.51 2.34 10.05
C VAL A 62 1.01 2.34 8.61
N PHE A 63 1.39 3.44 8.03
CA PHE A 63 1.84 3.61 6.64
C PHE A 63 1.10 2.71 5.61
N ALA A 64 -0.23 2.77 5.65
CA ALA A 64 -1.10 1.98 4.79
C ALA A 64 -2.29 2.83 4.31
N GLY A 65 -2.03 3.81 3.44
CA GLY A 65 -2.98 4.84 3.01
C GLY A 65 -4.36 4.31 2.65
N ALA A 66 -4.46 3.28 1.80
CA ALA A 66 -5.75 2.69 1.43
C ALA A 66 -6.52 2.13 2.65
N ALA A 67 -5.83 1.46 3.59
CA ALA A 67 -6.46 0.96 4.80
C ALA A 67 -6.86 2.08 5.76
N GLN A 68 -6.06 3.17 5.81
CA GLN A 68 -6.39 4.34 6.60
C GLN A 68 -7.65 5.03 6.09
N PHE A 69 -7.79 5.26 4.78
CA PHE A 69 -9.02 5.79 4.20
C PHE A 69 -10.22 4.87 4.41
N ALA A 70 -10.07 3.57 4.18
CA ALA A 70 -11.15 2.61 4.44
C ALA A 70 -11.57 2.58 5.91
N SER A 71 -10.65 2.88 6.83
CA SER A 71 -10.97 3.01 8.26
C SER A 71 -11.81 4.25 8.53
N LEU A 72 -11.61 5.36 7.81
CA LEU A 72 -12.43 6.56 7.96
C LEU A 72 -13.88 6.34 7.52
N GLU A 73 -14.11 5.55 6.47
CA GLU A 73 -15.47 5.18 6.03
C GLU A 73 -16.28 4.42 7.11
N LEU A 74 -15.57 3.73 8.01
CA LEU A 74 -16.15 2.98 9.12
C LEU A 74 -16.15 3.77 10.43
N TRP A 75 -15.64 5.04 10.40
CA TRP A 75 -15.51 5.86 11.58
C TRP A 75 -16.82 6.57 11.89
N GLY A 76 -17.32 6.44 13.11
CA GLY A 76 -18.58 7.05 13.51
C GLY A 76 -18.91 6.80 14.98
N PRO A 77 -20.12 7.16 15.45
CA PRO A 77 -20.54 6.97 16.84
C PRO A 77 -20.47 5.53 17.31
N HIS A 78 -20.61 4.58 16.39
CA HIS A 78 -20.52 3.14 16.65
C HIS A 78 -19.58 2.52 15.61
N ILE A 79 -18.32 2.31 16.01
CA ILE A 79 -17.32 1.70 15.14
C ILE A 79 -17.52 0.18 15.11
N PRO A 80 -17.82 -0.44 13.95
CA PRO A 80 -17.98 -1.88 13.83
C PRO A 80 -16.59 -2.55 13.82
N LEU A 81 -16.02 -2.79 15.00
CA LEU A 81 -14.63 -3.26 15.17
C LEU A 81 -14.31 -4.52 14.35
N PHE A 82 -15.22 -5.48 14.28
CA PHE A 82 -14.98 -6.70 13.50
C PHE A 82 -14.83 -6.38 12.00
N THR A 83 -15.75 -5.59 11.45
CA THR A 83 -15.69 -5.17 10.05
C THR A 83 -14.45 -4.34 9.77
N LEU A 84 -14.10 -3.42 10.67
CA LEU A 84 -12.91 -2.58 10.56
C LEU A 84 -11.63 -3.46 10.50
N VAL A 85 -11.46 -4.37 11.44
CA VAL A 85 -10.29 -5.27 11.47
C VAL A 85 -10.23 -6.13 10.23
N LEU A 86 -11.36 -6.70 9.79
CA LEU A 86 -11.40 -7.55 8.61
C LEU A 86 -11.10 -6.77 7.33
N THR A 87 -11.64 -5.55 7.19
CA THR A 87 -11.38 -4.66 6.04
C THR A 87 -9.90 -4.26 5.98
N VAL A 88 -9.34 -3.81 7.11
CA VAL A 88 -7.92 -3.43 7.19
C VAL A 88 -7.02 -4.63 6.91
N PHE A 89 -7.35 -5.81 7.43
CA PHE A 89 -6.61 -7.04 7.15
C PHE A 89 -6.68 -7.41 5.66
N ALA A 90 -7.86 -7.39 5.05
CA ALA A 90 -8.04 -7.73 3.64
C ALA A 90 -7.22 -6.79 2.73
N ILE A 91 -7.26 -5.48 2.97
CA ILE A 91 -6.50 -4.49 2.20
C ILE A 91 -4.99 -4.70 2.36
N ASN A 92 -4.53 -5.01 3.59
CA ASN A 92 -3.11 -5.15 3.90
C ASN A 92 -2.57 -6.57 3.68
N ALA A 93 -3.40 -7.55 3.36
CA ALA A 93 -2.97 -8.93 3.07
C ALA A 93 -1.91 -9.00 1.96
N ARG A 94 -1.90 -8.04 1.02
CA ARG A 94 -0.84 -7.89 0.01
C ARG A 94 0.57 -7.80 0.61
N HIS A 95 0.74 -7.23 1.80
CA HIS A 95 2.05 -7.14 2.45
C HIS A 95 2.59 -8.52 2.87
N LEU A 96 1.73 -9.50 3.11
CA LEU A 96 2.15 -10.89 3.34
C LEU A 96 2.80 -11.46 2.07
N LEU A 97 2.21 -11.18 0.90
CA LEU A 97 2.75 -11.62 -0.39
C LEU A 97 4.05 -10.89 -0.73
N MET A 98 4.10 -9.57 -0.51
CA MET A 98 5.34 -8.79 -0.67
C MET A 98 6.45 -9.32 0.26
N GLY A 99 6.12 -9.60 1.52
CA GLY A 99 7.05 -10.20 2.47
C GLY A 99 7.56 -11.56 2.03
N ALA A 100 6.69 -12.42 1.54
CA ALA A 100 7.06 -13.74 1.01
C ALA A 100 7.99 -13.63 -0.20
N THR A 101 7.69 -12.73 -1.14
CA THR A 101 8.54 -12.52 -2.34
C THR A 101 9.89 -11.89 -2.01
N LEU A 102 9.97 -11.04 -0.98
CA LEU A 102 11.22 -10.42 -0.51
C LEU A 102 12.05 -11.32 0.41
N TYR A 103 11.44 -12.38 0.96
CA TYR A 103 12.08 -13.21 1.99
C TYR A 103 13.45 -13.77 1.60
N PRO A 104 13.70 -14.23 0.35
CA PRO A 104 15.03 -14.74 -0.06
C PRO A 104 16.17 -13.76 0.23
N TRP A 105 15.92 -12.46 0.10
CA TRP A 105 16.92 -11.40 0.37
C TRP A 105 16.89 -10.93 1.81
N LEU A 106 15.69 -10.86 2.42
CA LEU A 106 15.53 -10.39 3.80
C LEU A 106 16.05 -11.37 4.85
N GLN A 107 16.04 -12.68 4.57
CA GLN A 107 16.45 -13.71 5.54
C GLN A 107 17.91 -13.57 6.01
N SER A 108 18.78 -12.98 5.19
CA SER A 108 20.18 -12.71 5.53
C SER A 108 20.37 -11.58 6.54
N LEU A 109 19.34 -10.70 6.70
CA LEU A 109 19.38 -9.60 7.65
C LEU A 109 19.05 -10.07 9.07
N GLN A 110 19.67 -9.41 10.06
CA GLN A 110 19.27 -9.56 11.44
C GLN A 110 17.77 -9.22 11.62
N PRO A 111 17.03 -9.88 12.52
CA PRO A 111 15.59 -9.69 12.67
C PRO A 111 15.15 -8.24 12.80
N ALA A 112 15.82 -7.44 13.63
CA ALA A 112 15.50 -6.02 13.82
C ALA A 112 15.60 -5.21 12.51
N LYS A 113 16.64 -5.46 11.69
CA LYS A 113 16.80 -4.80 10.37
C LYS A 113 15.74 -5.27 9.38
N ARG A 114 15.44 -6.58 9.39
CA ARG A 114 14.40 -7.18 8.53
C ARG A 114 13.04 -6.52 8.77
N TYR A 115 12.61 -6.47 10.03
CA TYR A 115 11.36 -5.82 10.40
C TYR A 115 11.40 -4.31 10.13
N GLY A 116 12.52 -3.64 10.41
CA GLY A 116 12.68 -2.22 10.13
C GLY A 116 12.51 -1.87 8.64
N VAL A 117 13.04 -2.71 7.74
CA VAL A 117 12.82 -2.55 6.29
C VAL A 117 11.35 -2.75 5.94
N MET A 118 10.71 -3.79 6.50
CA MET A 118 9.32 -4.11 6.22
C MET A 118 8.32 -3.05 6.69
N LEU A 119 8.65 -2.25 7.71
CA LEU A 119 7.79 -1.17 8.19
C LEU A 119 7.52 -0.09 7.13
N VAL A 120 8.42 0.09 6.17
CA VAL A 120 8.30 1.11 5.13
C VAL A 120 8.09 0.51 3.73
N VAL A 121 7.68 -0.76 3.66
CA VAL A 121 7.36 -1.40 2.37
C VAL A 121 5.99 -0.94 1.88
N SER A 122 5.95 -0.57 0.61
CA SER A 122 4.73 -0.27 -0.15
C SER A 122 4.88 -0.84 -1.56
N ASP A 123 3.81 -0.81 -2.35
CA ASP A 123 3.80 -1.35 -3.72
C ASP A 123 4.92 -0.76 -4.58
N ALA A 124 5.17 0.55 -4.48
CA ALA A 124 6.12 1.25 -5.35
C ALA A 124 7.59 0.87 -5.06
N ASN A 125 8.02 0.91 -3.79
CA ASN A 125 9.40 0.55 -3.46
C ASN A 125 9.63 -0.98 -3.52
N TRP A 126 8.58 -1.78 -3.28
CA TRP A 126 8.63 -3.22 -3.53
C TRP A 126 8.88 -3.52 -5.01
N ALA A 127 8.11 -2.91 -5.92
CA ALA A 127 8.27 -3.11 -7.36
C ALA A 127 9.67 -2.68 -7.84
N MET A 128 10.19 -1.55 -7.36
CA MET A 128 11.55 -1.07 -7.66
C MET A 128 12.61 -2.08 -7.20
N ALA A 129 12.49 -2.60 -5.98
CA ALA A 129 13.42 -3.58 -5.44
C ALA A 129 13.36 -4.91 -6.21
N MET A 130 12.16 -5.41 -6.51
CA MET A 130 11.97 -6.63 -7.29
C MET A 130 12.56 -6.51 -8.70
N GLN A 131 12.44 -5.34 -9.34
CA GLN A 131 13.08 -5.07 -10.62
C GLN A 131 14.61 -5.12 -10.51
N ALA A 132 15.20 -4.54 -9.45
CA ALA A 132 16.63 -4.63 -9.22
C ALA A 132 17.08 -6.07 -9.02
N PHE A 133 16.38 -6.85 -8.20
CA PHE A 133 16.67 -8.26 -7.95
C PHE A 133 16.57 -9.11 -9.21
N SER A 134 15.56 -8.90 -10.05
CA SER A 134 15.42 -9.64 -11.33
C SER A 134 16.57 -9.37 -12.31
N GLN A 135 17.26 -8.25 -12.15
CA GLN A 135 18.44 -7.86 -12.93
C GLN A 135 19.77 -8.28 -12.25
N GLY A 136 19.71 -9.06 -11.17
CA GLY A 136 20.90 -9.46 -10.41
C GLY A 136 21.59 -8.30 -9.68
N ARG A 137 20.87 -7.17 -9.41
CA ARG A 137 21.39 -6.01 -8.70
C ARG A 137 20.89 -5.97 -7.26
N PRO A 138 21.67 -5.43 -6.31
CA PRO A 138 21.23 -5.28 -4.92
C PRO A 138 20.04 -4.32 -4.82
N GLY A 139 18.95 -4.79 -4.21
CA GLY A 139 17.69 -4.05 -4.10
C GLY A 139 17.28 -3.64 -2.69
N LEU A 140 17.89 -4.22 -1.62
CA LEU A 140 17.47 -3.93 -0.24
C LEU A 140 17.68 -2.47 0.17
N GLY A 141 18.76 -1.85 -0.27
CA GLY A 141 18.98 -0.42 -0.05
C GLY A 141 17.95 0.42 -0.79
N LEU A 142 17.66 0.10 -2.05
CA LEU A 142 16.62 0.76 -2.84
C LEU A 142 15.25 0.64 -2.16
N LEU A 143 14.89 -0.56 -1.70
CA LEU A 143 13.67 -0.83 -0.96
C LEU A 143 13.53 0.08 0.26
N LEU A 144 14.55 0.10 1.12
CA LEU A 144 14.55 0.91 2.34
C LEU A 144 14.49 2.41 2.01
N GLY A 145 15.33 2.88 1.10
CA GLY A 145 15.41 4.30 0.76
C GLY A 145 14.13 4.83 0.11
N GLY A 146 13.59 4.07 -0.83
CA GLY A 146 12.31 4.41 -1.46
C GLY A 146 11.15 4.42 -0.46
N GLY A 147 11.14 3.45 0.47
CA GLY A 147 10.14 3.40 1.52
C GLY A 147 10.22 4.59 2.48
N ILE A 148 11.43 4.99 2.88
CA ILE A 148 11.65 6.19 3.72
C ILE A 148 11.15 7.44 2.99
N ALA A 149 11.42 7.60 1.69
CA ALA A 149 10.92 8.71 0.91
C ALA A 149 9.39 8.76 0.96
N LEU A 150 8.73 7.69 0.52
CA LEU A 150 7.27 7.61 0.47
C LEU A 150 6.64 7.84 1.85
N TRP A 151 7.18 7.21 2.90
CA TRP A 151 6.71 7.38 4.28
C TRP A 151 6.84 8.83 4.77
N SER A 152 8.00 9.44 4.55
CA SER A 152 8.25 10.82 5.00
C SER A 152 7.29 11.81 4.34
N PHE A 153 7.06 11.64 3.04
CA PHE A 153 6.16 12.51 2.28
C PHE A 153 4.68 12.23 2.58
N TRP A 154 4.32 10.98 2.92
CA TRP A 154 3.00 10.65 3.43
C TRP A 154 2.71 11.34 4.76
N VAL A 155 3.63 11.26 5.73
CA VAL A 155 3.49 11.91 7.04
C VAL A 155 3.46 13.43 6.88
N LEU A 156 4.33 14.00 6.05
CA LEU A 156 4.33 15.43 5.73
C LEU A 156 2.99 15.87 5.13
N GLY A 157 2.49 15.13 4.14
CA GLY A 157 1.18 15.38 3.54
C GLY A 157 0.06 15.34 4.57
N THR A 158 0.01 14.30 5.40
CA THR A 158 -0.98 14.18 6.49
C THR A 158 -0.94 15.40 7.41
N TRP A 159 0.26 15.82 7.81
CA TRP A 159 0.42 17.00 8.68
C TRP A 159 -0.05 18.29 8.00
N LEU A 160 0.23 18.47 6.71
CA LEU A 160 -0.29 19.61 5.94
C LEU A 160 -1.82 19.55 5.85
N GLY A 161 -2.41 18.38 5.57
CA GLY A 161 -3.85 18.20 5.52
C GLY A 161 -4.53 18.51 6.86
N LEU A 162 -3.93 18.09 7.96
CA LEU A 162 -4.37 18.43 9.30
C LEU A 162 -4.34 19.95 9.56
N TYR A 163 -3.23 20.60 9.22
CA TYR A 163 -3.06 22.04 9.44
C TYR A 163 -4.05 22.86 8.61
N PHE A 164 -4.23 22.54 7.35
CA PHE A 164 -5.15 23.21 6.46
C PHE A 164 -6.60 22.73 6.61
N GLY A 165 -6.84 21.57 7.22
CA GLY A 165 -8.17 20.99 7.42
C GLY A 165 -9.11 21.87 8.20
N ASN A 166 -8.60 22.69 9.10
CA ASN A 166 -9.36 23.67 9.85
C ASN A 166 -9.65 24.97 9.05
N VAL A 167 -8.99 25.16 7.91
CA VAL A 167 -9.14 26.35 7.04
C VAL A 167 -10.10 26.08 5.88
N VAL A 168 -10.16 24.83 5.42
CA VAL A 168 -11.03 24.40 4.32
C VAL A 168 -12.41 24.01 4.88
N SER A 169 -13.36 24.93 4.78
CA SER A 169 -14.71 24.73 5.29
C SER A 169 -15.56 23.77 4.45
N ASP A 170 -15.25 23.61 3.18
CA ASP A 170 -15.95 22.68 2.26
C ASP A 170 -14.94 21.98 1.34
N PRO A 171 -14.40 20.81 1.74
CA PRO A 171 -13.47 20.03 0.90
C PRO A 171 -14.10 19.40 -0.32
N ALA A 172 -15.41 19.14 -0.30
CA ALA A 172 -16.11 18.58 -1.44
C ALA A 172 -16.10 19.57 -2.62
N SER A 173 -16.16 20.87 -2.35
CA SER A 173 -16.03 21.91 -3.38
C SER A 173 -14.66 21.89 -4.09
N LEU A 174 -13.65 21.34 -3.45
CA LEU A 174 -12.31 21.14 -4.00
C LEU A 174 -12.11 19.73 -4.58
N GLY A 175 -13.13 18.87 -4.56
CA GLY A 175 -13.07 17.49 -5.04
C GLY A 175 -12.20 16.58 -4.18
N LEU A 176 -11.88 16.97 -2.93
CA LEU A 176 -11.02 16.19 -2.05
C LEU A 176 -11.66 14.90 -1.55
N ASP A 177 -12.99 14.84 -1.53
CA ASP A 177 -13.79 13.65 -1.28
C ASP A 177 -13.59 12.58 -2.35
N MET A 178 -13.26 12.97 -3.59
CA MET A 178 -13.02 12.06 -4.70
C MET A 178 -11.57 11.55 -4.79
N VAL A 179 -10.64 12.11 -4.02
CA VAL A 179 -9.20 11.78 -4.12
C VAL A 179 -8.96 10.30 -3.91
N MET A 180 -9.61 9.68 -2.92
CA MET A 180 -9.46 8.24 -2.69
C MET A 180 -10.01 7.42 -3.85
N GLY A 181 -11.21 7.75 -4.35
CA GLY A 181 -11.80 7.07 -5.50
C GLY A 181 -10.91 7.16 -6.75
N CYS A 182 -10.39 8.35 -7.04
CA CYS A 182 -9.46 8.57 -8.13
C CYS A 182 -8.15 7.78 -7.96
N PHE A 183 -7.60 7.72 -6.76
CA PHE A 183 -6.39 6.96 -6.47
C PHE A 183 -6.63 5.46 -6.67
N LEU A 184 -7.70 4.90 -6.10
CA LEU A 184 -8.03 3.48 -6.26
C LEU A 184 -8.29 3.14 -7.73
N LEU A 185 -8.99 4.01 -8.45
CA LEU A 185 -9.22 3.85 -9.88
C LEU A 185 -7.90 3.89 -10.66
N ALA A 186 -7.00 4.82 -10.33
CA ALA A 186 -5.68 4.91 -10.96
C ALA A 186 -4.84 3.66 -10.71
N MET A 187 -4.88 3.07 -9.52
CA MET A 187 -4.23 1.78 -9.22
C MET A 187 -4.77 0.65 -10.08
N VAL A 188 -6.10 0.56 -10.22
CA VAL A 188 -6.75 -0.46 -11.04
C VAL A 188 -6.38 -0.28 -12.52
N VAL A 189 -6.48 0.95 -13.04
CA VAL A 189 -6.18 1.27 -14.44
C VAL A 189 -4.70 1.22 -14.76
N GLY A 190 -3.83 1.52 -13.79
CA GLY A 190 -2.37 1.47 -13.93
C GLY A 190 -1.77 0.07 -13.90
N GLY A 191 -2.51 -0.95 -13.44
CA GLY A 191 -2.07 -2.33 -13.37
C GLY A 191 -2.03 -3.04 -14.73
N GLU A 192 -1.59 -4.29 -14.73
CA GLU A 192 -1.58 -5.14 -15.92
C GLU A 192 -2.99 -5.34 -16.48
N LYS A 193 -3.15 -5.11 -17.78
CA LYS A 193 -4.43 -5.21 -18.49
C LYS A 193 -4.44 -6.46 -19.37
N ASN A 194 -4.78 -7.59 -18.77
CA ASN A 194 -5.05 -8.80 -19.51
C ASN A 194 -6.50 -9.25 -19.28
N LEU A 195 -7.01 -10.14 -20.13
CA LEU A 195 -8.39 -10.62 -20.04
C LEU A 195 -8.68 -11.26 -18.67
N ARG A 196 -7.71 -11.93 -18.09
CA ARG A 196 -7.81 -12.53 -16.75
C ARG A 196 -8.10 -11.45 -15.70
N MET A 197 -7.33 -10.37 -15.68
CA MET A 197 -7.52 -9.27 -14.72
C MET A 197 -8.88 -8.60 -14.89
N LEU A 198 -9.31 -8.39 -16.14
CA LEU A 198 -10.63 -7.82 -16.43
C LEU A 198 -11.76 -8.69 -15.87
N VAL A 199 -11.67 -10.01 -16.01
CA VAL A 199 -12.66 -10.94 -15.45
C VAL A 199 -12.64 -10.93 -13.92
N ILE A 200 -11.44 -10.94 -13.30
CA ILE A 200 -11.30 -10.84 -11.85
C ILE A 200 -11.96 -9.55 -11.32
N TRP A 201 -11.69 -8.41 -11.97
CA TRP A 201 -12.30 -7.13 -11.60
C TRP A 201 -13.81 -7.12 -11.80
N ALA A 202 -14.30 -7.64 -12.90
CA ALA A 202 -15.74 -7.73 -13.18
C ALA A 202 -16.48 -8.59 -12.14
N VAL A 203 -15.89 -9.74 -11.76
CA VAL A 203 -16.46 -10.62 -10.73
C VAL A 203 -16.40 -9.96 -9.36
N ALA A 204 -15.27 -9.37 -8.98
CA ALA A 204 -15.14 -8.65 -7.71
C ALA A 204 -16.15 -7.50 -7.61
N ALA A 205 -16.27 -6.68 -8.66
CA ALA A 205 -17.21 -5.57 -8.72
C ALA A 205 -18.67 -6.06 -8.66
N GLY A 206 -19.03 -7.08 -9.44
CA GLY A 206 -20.36 -7.67 -9.43
C GLY A 206 -20.74 -8.25 -8.07
N ALA A 207 -19.84 -9.00 -7.46
CA ALA A 207 -20.04 -9.55 -6.12
C ALA A 207 -20.17 -8.47 -5.05
N SER A 208 -19.33 -7.40 -5.13
CA SER A 208 -19.45 -6.23 -4.26
C SER A 208 -20.80 -5.53 -4.40
N LEU A 209 -21.25 -5.28 -5.63
CA LEU A 209 -22.54 -4.61 -5.87
C LEU A 209 -23.73 -5.45 -5.35
N LEU A 210 -23.68 -6.76 -5.54
CA LEU A 210 -24.70 -7.67 -4.99
C LEU A 210 -24.68 -7.68 -3.45
N ALA A 211 -23.49 -7.76 -2.86
CA ALA A 211 -23.35 -7.70 -1.41
C ALA A 211 -23.82 -6.35 -0.85
N TYR A 212 -23.50 -5.24 -1.50
CA TYR A 212 -23.99 -3.90 -1.11
C TYR A 212 -25.51 -3.82 -1.10
N ARG A 213 -26.17 -4.53 -2.04
CA ARG A 213 -27.64 -4.51 -2.17
C ARG A 213 -28.36 -5.40 -1.15
N TYR A 214 -27.75 -6.55 -0.77
CA TYR A 214 -28.46 -7.62 -0.04
C TYR A 214 -27.86 -7.96 1.32
N LEU A 215 -26.66 -7.51 1.63
CA LEU A 215 -25.95 -7.83 2.87
C LEU A 215 -25.80 -6.58 3.76
N PRO A 216 -25.48 -6.76 5.06
CA PRO A 216 -25.22 -5.65 5.97
C PRO A 216 -24.12 -4.71 5.47
N GLU A 217 -24.16 -3.47 5.97
CA GLU A 217 -23.18 -2.42 5.64
C GLU A 217 -21.73 -2.94 5.71
N ASN A 218 -20.91 -2.49 4.75
CA ASN A 218 -19.48 -2.78 4.63
C ASN A 218 -19.09 -4.24 4.32
N SER A 219 -20.03 -5.19 4.23
CA SER A 219 -19.74 -6.57 3.80
C SER A 219 -19.32 -6.67 2.34
N HIS A 220 -19.68 -5.71 1.51
CA HIS A 220 -19.39 -5.67 0.09
C HIS A 220 -17.88 -5.64 -0.23
N VAL A 221 -17.07 -5.01 0.63
CA VAL A 221 -15.59 -4.96 0.47
C VAL A 221 -15.01 -6.37 0.59
N VAL A 222 -15.43 -7.10 1.64
CA VAL A 222 -14.93 -8.45 1.92
C VAL A 222 -15.42 -9.45 0.88
N VAL A 223 -16.70 -9.37 0.52
CA VAL A 223 -17.29 -10.28 -0.47
C VAL A 223 -16.65 -10.09 -1.84
N GLY A 224 -16.43 -8.84 -2.27
CA GLY A 224 -15.74 -8.53 -3.52
C GLY A 224 -14.29 -9.03 -3.52
N ALA A 225 -13.55 -8.82 -2.44
CA ALA A 225 -12.17 -9.28 -2.31
C ALA A 225 -12.07 -10.82 -2.37
N ILE A 226 -12.94 -11.52 -1.65
CA ILE A 226 -12.98 -13.00 -1.67
C ILE A 226 -13.37 -13.51 -3.06
N ALA A 227 -14.41 -12.96 -3.68
CA ALA A 227 -14.86 -13.39 -5.00
C ALA A 227 -13.78 -13.20 -6.07
N GLY A 228 -13.15 -12.02 -6.12
CA GLY A 228 -12.04 -11.75 -7.03
C GLY A 228 -10.83 -12.64 -6.76
N GLY A 229 -10.46 -12.82 -5.49
CA GLY A 229 -9.37 -13.69 -5.07
C GLY A 229 -9.56 -15.15 -5.46
N LEU A 230 -10.76 -15.70 -5.27
CA LEU A 230 -11.08 -17.07 -5.69
C LEU A 230 -10.95 -17.25 -7.20
N VAL A 231 -11.51 -16.33 -7.99
CA VAL A 231 -11.36 -16.38 -9.47
C VAL A 231 -9.88 -16.32 -9.87
N GLY A 232 -9.09 -15.44 -9.23
CA GLY A 232 -7.65 -15.35 -9.47
C GLY A 232 -6.90 -16.64 -9.16
N LEU A 233 -7.26 -17.31 -8.07
CA LEU A 233 -6.66 -18.57 -7.63
C LEU A 233 -6.97 -19.71 -8.62
N PHE A 234 -8.25 -19.89 -8.97
CA PHE A 234 -8.67 -20.97 -9.88
C PHE A 234 -8.17 -20.77 -11.32
N TRP A 235 -7.98 -19.55 -11.76
CA TRP A 235 -7.44 -19.26 -13.10
C TRP A 235 -5.91 -19.43 -13.14
N GLY A 236 -5.19 -19.15 -12.05
CA GLY A 236 -3.73 -19.29 -11.96
C GLY A 236 -3.23 -20.72 -11.98
N SER A 237 -4.06 -21.67 -11.56
CA SER A 237 -3.69 -23.10 -11.53
C SER A 237 -3.60 -23.74 -12.92
N ARG A 238 -4.12 -23.11 -13.96
CA ARG A 238 -4.11 -23.66 -15.33
C ARG A 238 -2.89 -23.26 -16.17
N ASP A 239 -2.17 -22.22 -15.77
CA ASP A 239 -1.04 -21.69 -16.55
C ASP A 239 0.30 -22.36 -16.18
N HIS A 240 0.33 -23.31 -15.25
CA HIS A 240 1.50 -24.07 -14.85
C HIS A 240 1.55 -25.51 -15.39
N GLU A 241 0.67 -25.90 -16.31
CA GLU A 241 0.63 -27.24 -16.92
C GLU A 241 1.22 -27.28 -18.37
N TYR A 242 2.10 -26.32 -18.74
CA TYR A 242 2.84 -26.41 -20.02
C TYR A 242 4.31 -26.11 -19.86
#